data_da97572ca65e20de31f8dbfc3e3ee61a
#
_entry.id   da97572ca65e20de31f8dbfc3e3ee61a
#
_cell.length_a   1.000
_cell.length_b   1.000
_cell.length_c   1.000
_cell.angle_alpha   90.00
_cell.angle_beta   90.00
_cell.angle_gamma   90.00
#
_symmetry.space_group_name_H-M   'P 1'
#
loop_
_entity.id
_entity.type
_entity.pdbx_description
1 polymer ?
#
loop_
_entity_poly.entity_id
_entity_poly.type
_entity_poly.pdbx_seq_one_letter_code
_entity_poly.pdbx_strand_id
1 'polypeptide(L)'
;MSNQMEYKCPACGGALAFDSASQQLKCPFCDSVYELDRFEQQPGSAPQAQPGEQDASGGMNWNEDPGSGWAAGETDDISVFSCNSCGGEIVCEDTTASATCPYCGNPVVFKGKLSGMLKPDCIIPFKLDKKQAKEALKRHIDRKKLVPALFKDKNHIDEIKGVYVPFWLFDAQIAANISYKGERTRTWSDEEYKYIEHNYYRIYRAGYVAFDQVPVDGSKKMADDLMESIEPFDFSEAVDFKTSYLAGFMADKYDVDAETSIKTANARIRWSTEDAFQSTVQGFTGVTAEESYINLQNGVARYALYPVWLLNTKWNGNDYIFAMNGQTGKFVGDLPLDQKAYWRNFAILGGIFSIAASVLAFLADYMLF
;
A
#
# COMPACT_ATOMS: atom_id res chain seq x y z
N MET A 1 12.16 -14.63 36.27
CA MET A 1 12.72 -15.43 35.17
C MET A 1 11.71 -15.31 34.06
N SER A 2 12.00 -14.45 33.09
CA SER A 2 11.11 -14.15 31.96
C SER A 2 11.10 -15.36 31.04
N ASN A 3 9.93 -15.94 30.86
CA ASN A 3 9.67 -16.99 29.86
C ASN A 3 9.53 -16.32 28.50
N GLN A 4 10.65 -16.13 27.83
CA GLN A 4 10.66 -15.64 26.44
C GLN A 4 10.26 -16.78 25.54
N MET A 5 9.09 -16.68 24.89
CA MET A 5 8.76 -17.49 23.73
C MET A 5 9.50 -16.94 22.51
N GLU A 6 10.80 -17.07 22.47
CA GLU A 6 11.52 -17.01 21.20
C GLU A 6 11.08 -18.21 20.39
N TYR A 7 10.66 -18.01 19.14
CA TYR A 7 10.55 -19.14 18.21
C TYR A 7 11.94 -19.69 17.96
N LYS A 8 12.38 -20.54 18.91
CA LYS A 8 13.70 -21.16 18.88
C LYS A 8 13.64 -22.40 18.01
N CYS A 9 14.62 -22.54 17.16
CA CYS A 9 14.77 -23.73 16.35
C CYS A 9 14.93 -24.97 17.23
N PRO A 10 14.05 -25.97 17.17
CA PRO A 10 14.16 -27.19 17.95
C PRO A 10 15.43 -27.99 17.67
N ALA A 11 16.07 -27.78 16.51
CA ALA A 11 17.27 -28.51 16.13
C ALA A 11 18.58 -27.87 16.64
N CYS A 12 18.66 -26.53 16.72
CA CYS A 12 19.92 -25.84 17.08
C CYS A 12 19.77 -24.74 18.12
N GLY A 13 18.55 -24.39 18.55
CA GLY A 13 18.28 -23.33 19.53
C GLY A 13 18.41 -21.90 18.99
N GLY A 14 18.75 -21.72 17.72
CA GLY A 14 18.84 -20.39 17.06
C GLY A 14 17.45 -19.78 16.81
N ALA A 15 17.38 -18.45 16.70
CA ALA A 15 16.12 -17.77 16.38
C ALA A 15 15.62 -18.16 14.99
N LEU A 16 14.31 -18.44 14.88
CA LEU A 16 13.64 -18.70 13.61
C LEU A 16 13.25 -17.37 12.95
N ALA A 17 13.26 -17.34 11.62
CA ALA A 17 12.75 -16.24 10.81
C ALA A 17 11.71 -16.75 9.81
N PHE A 18 10.68 -15.93 9.51
CA PHE A 18 9.71 -16.27 8.49
C PHE A 18 10.37 -16.22 7.11
N ASP A 19 10.31 -17.34 6.37
CA ASP A 19 10.80 -17.43 5.00
C ASP A 19 9.65 -17.20 4.01
N SER A 20 9.70 -16.07 3.33
CA SER A 20 8.68 -15.67 2.37
C SER A 20 8.55 -16.60 1.15
N ALA A 21 9.61 -17.34 0.81
CA ALA A 21 9.59 -18.26 -0.33
C ALA A 21 8.86 -19.56 -0.03
N SER A 22 9.11 -20.14 1.17
CA SER A 22 8.45 -21.39 1.61
C SER A 22 7.17 -21.16 2.42
N GLN A 23 6.89 -19.90 2.83
CA GLN A 23 5.78 -19.54 3.73
C GLN A 23 5.84 -20.29 5.08
N GLN A 24 7.05 -20.53 5.57
CA GLN A 24 7.34 -21.29 6.78
C GLN A 24 8.38 -20.58 7.65
N LEU A 25 8.54 -21.02 8.90
CA LEU A 25 9.61 -20.55 9.75
C LEU A 25 10.91 -21.30 9.41
N LYS A 26 11.95 -20.57 9.01
CA LYS A 26 13.26 -21.13 8.67
C LYS A 26 14.30 -20.69 9.69
N CYS A 27 15.18 -21.62 10.09
CA CYS A 27 16.32 -21.32 10.90
C CYS A 27 17.50 -20.85 10.03
N PRO A 28 18.00 -19.60 10.17
CA PRO A 28 19.13 -19.12 9.40
C PRO A 28 20.47 -19.76 9.79
N PHE A 29 20.51 -20.54 10.89
CA PHE A 29 21.74 -21.17 11.39
C PHE A 29 21.89 -22.62 10.97
N CYS A 30 20.79 -23.37 10.82
CA CYS A 30 20.85 -24.79 10.50
C CYS A 30 19.95 -25.17 9.32
N ASP A 31 19.33 -24.20 8.64
CA ASP A 31 18.42 -24.37 7.50
C ASP A 31 17.17 -25.23 7.75
N SER A 32 16.90 -25.63 9.01
CA SER A 32 15.68 -26.35 9.36
C SER A 32 14.45 -25.49 9.13
N VAL A 33 13.37 -26.10 8.59
CA VAL A 33 12.10 -25.43 8.23
C VAL A 33 10.98 -26.02 9.08
N TYR A 34 10.09 -25.17 9.57
CA TYR A 34 8.97 -25.55 10.44
C TYR A 34 7.68 -24.86 9.96
N GLU A 35 6.57 -25.58 10.07
CA GLU A 35 5.25 -24.99 9.84
C GLU A 35 4.86 -24.05 10.96
N LEU A 36 4.13 -22.98 10.61
CA LEU A 36 3.70 -21.91 11.54
C LEU A 36 2.85 -22.48 12.70
N ASP A 37 1.96 -23.41 12.40
CA ASP A 37 1.03 -24.01 13.37
C ASP A 37 1.70 -24.80 14.50
N ARG A 38 2.94 -25.18 14.31
CA ARG A 38 3.69 -25.98 15.30
C ARG A 38 4.02 -25.22 16.59
N PHE A 39 4.02 -23.92 16.54
CA PHE A 39 4.45 -23.03 17.65
C PHE A 39 3.29 -22.33 18.32
N GLU A 40 2.03 -22.61 17.93
CA GLU A 40 0.86 -21.99 18.52
C GLU A 40 0.17 -22.89 19.55
N GLN A 41 -0.20 -22.29 20.71
CA GLN A 41 -1.15 -22.91 21.64
C GLN A 41 -2.56 -22.60 21.14
N GLN A 42 -3.44 -23.61 21.10
CA GLN A 42 -4.81 -23.53 20.57
C GLN A 42 -5.64 -22.40 21.20
N PRO A 43 -6.31 -21.54 20.41
CA PRO A 43 -7.20 -20.52 20.93
C PRO A 43 -8.56 -21.11 21.33
N GLY A 44 -9.11 -20.59 22.43
CA GLY A 44 -10.48 -20.83 22.86
C GLY A 44 -11.48 -20.18 21.91
N SER A 45 -12.61 -20.85 21.72
CA SER A 45 -13.73 -20.54 20.84
C SER A 45 -14.24 -19.09 20.93
N ALA A 46 -14.42 -18.46 19.77
CA ALA A 46 -14.99 -17.12 19.60
C ALA A 46 -16.49 -17.02 19.97
N PRO A 47 -16.97 -15.88 20.51
CA PRO A 47 -18.39 -15.62 20.73
C PRO A 47 -19.06 -15.21 19.42
N GLN A 48 -20.24 -15.78 19.15
CA GLN A 48 -21.11 -15.41 18.03
C GLN A 48 -21.78 -14.05 18.31
N ALA A 49 -21.69 -13.13 17.34
CA ALA A 49 -22.36 -11.83 17.37
C ALA A 49 -23.87 -11.97 17.08
N GLN A 50 -24.68 -11.28 17.86
CA GLN A 50 -26.12 -11.11 17.65
C GLN A 50 -26.40 -9.83 16.81
N PRO A 51 -27.47 -9.80 15.98
CA PRO A 51 -27.75 -8.66 15.13
C PRO A 51 -28.34 -7.49 15.94
N GLY A 52 -27.72 -6.31 15.85
CA GLY A 52 -28.22 -5.06 16.45
C GLY A 52 -29.19 -4.29 15.55
N GLU A 53 -30.10 -3.56 16.20
CA GLU A 53 -31.20 -2.79 15.62
C GLU A 53 -30.74 -1.64 14.72
N GLN A 54 -31.50 -1.41 13.65
CA GLN A 54 -31.23 -0.40 12.62
C GLN A 54 -31.77 0.96 13.03
N ASP A 55 -30.91 1.98 13.07
CA ASP A 55 -31.29 3.38 13.15
C ASP A 55 -31.58 3.95 11.75
N ALA A 56 -32.75 4.59 11.60
CA ALA A 56 -33.27 5.12 10.33
C ALA A 56 -32.68 6.50 9.93
N SER A 57 -31.42 6.76 10.24
CA SER A 57 -30.70 7.94 9.76
C SER A 57 -29.82 7.52 8.56
N GLY A 58 -30.14 7.98 7.34
CA GLY A 58 -29.51 7.62 6.07
C GLY A 58 -27.99 7.80 6.00
N GLY A 59 -27.25 7.24 6.94
CA GLY A 59 -25.83 7.18 7.05
C GLY A 59 -25.31 5.77 6.76
N MET A 60 -24.11 5.65 6.22
CA MET A 60 -23.41 4.39 6.10
C MET A 60 -22.95 3.96 7.50
N ASN A 61 -23.69 3.06 8.14
CA ASN A 61 -23.36 2.52 9.46
C ASN A 61 -22.46 1.31 9.31
N TRP A 62 -21.25 1.43 9.81
CA TRP A 62 -20.26 0.35 9.82
C TRP A 62 -20.26 -0.37 11.16
N ASN A 63 -19.84 -1.64 11.17
CA ASN A 63 -19.48 -2.30 12.42
C ASN A 63 -18.16 -1.65 12.91
N GLU A 64 -18.23 -0.93 14.02
CA GLU A 64 -17.13 -0.09 14.53
C GLU A 64 -16.08 -0.88 15.34
N ASP A 65 -16.21 -2.20 15.46
CA ASP A 65 -15.24 -3.05 16.19
C ASP A 65 -14.38 -3.92 15.25
N PRO A 66 -13.52 -3.33 14.39
CA PRO A 66 -12.54 -4.10 13.65
C PRO A 66 -11.40 -4.55 14.55
N GLY A 67 -10.86 -5.72 14.25
CA GLY A 67 -9.82 -6.31 15.05
C GLY A 67 -10.35 -7.02 16.30
N SER A 68 -9.46 -7.74 16.96
CA SER A 68 -9.78 -8.47 18.18
C SER A 68 -8.87 -8.04 19.35
N GLY A 69 -9.24 -8.42 20.56
CA GLY A 69 -8.35 -8.29 21.70
C GLY A 69 -7.27 -9.36 21.66
N TRP A 70 -6.08 -9.04 22.18
CA TRP A 70 -5.02 -10.01 22.35
C TRP A 70 -5.37 -11.00 23.46
N ALA A 71 -5.08 -12.28 23.25
CA ALA A 71 -5.18 -13.26 24.32
C ALA A 71 -4.04 -13.07 25.34
N ALA A 72 -4.22 -13.59 26.55
CA ALA A 72 -3.22 -13.49 27.60
C ALA A 72 -1.93 -14.20 27.16
N GLY A 73 -0.80 -13.47 27.18
CA GLY A 73 0.54 -13.96 26.81
C GLY A 73 0.89 -13.80 25.33
N GLU A 74 -0.01 -13.47 24.44
CA GLU A 74 0.29 -13.30 23.01
C GLU A 74 1.20 -12.09 22.71
N THR A 75 1.29 -11.12 23.62
CA THR A 75 2.07 -9.89 23.44
C THR A 75 3.37 -9.88 24.23
N ASP A 76 3.68 -10.95 25.00
CA ASP A 76 4.83 -10.97 25.92
C ASP A 76 6.18 -10.83 25.22
N ASP A 77 6.28 -11.33 23.99
CA ASP A 77 7.49 -11.29 23.16
C ASP A 77 7.48 -10.15 22.12
N ILE A 78 6.47 -9.27 22.19
CA ILE A 78 6.32 -8.15 21.25
C ILE A 78 6.70 -6.84 21.94
N SER A 79 7.67 -6.16 21.35
CA SER A 79 8.18 -4.87 21.83
C SER A 79 7.80 -3.74 20.89
N VAL A 80 7.54 -2.59 21.50
CA VAL A 80 7.26 -1.34 20.79
C VAL A 80 8.47 -0.42 20.91
N PHE A 81 8.92 0.08 19.76
CA PHE A 81 9.96 1.09 19.65
C PHE A 81 9.36 2.37 19.11
N SER A 82 9.78 3.51 19.63
CA SER A 82 9.34 4.81 19.11
C SER A 82 10.52 5.57 18.50
N CYS A 83 10.24 6.29 17.43
CA CYS A 83 11.18 7.19 16.80
C CYS A 83 10.95 8.62 17.29
N ASN A 84 11.91 9.18 18.02
CA ASN A 84 11.79 10.56 18.53
C ASN A 84 11.80 11.62 17.43
N SER A 85 12.21 11.27 16.20
CA SER A 85 12.31 12.19 15.09
C SER A 85 11.00 12.34 14.30
N CYS A 86 10.35 11.22 13.92
CA CYS A 86 9.12 11.24 13.15
C CYS A 86 7.88 10.77 13.93
N GLY A 87 8.07 10.34 15.20
CA GLY A 87 6.99 9.84 16.05
C GLY A 87 6.43 8.47 15.64
N GLY A 88 7.08 7.72 14.72
CA GLY A 88 6.66 6.38 14.35
C GLY A 88 6.77 5.38 15.50
N GLU A 89 5.77 4.55 15.71
CA GLU A 89 5.79 3.43 16.65
C GLU A 89 5.91 2.12 15.87
N ILE A 90 7.01 1.41 16.08
CA ILE A 90 7.36 0.21 15.36
C ILE A 90 7.21 -0.97 16.32
N VAL A 91 6.47 -1.95 15.89
CA VAL A 91 6.23 -3.20 16.60
C VAL A 91 7.10 -4.29 15.99
N CYS A 92 7.81 -5.02 16.81
CA CYS A 92 8.59 -6.18 16.37
C CYS A 92 8.75 -7.17 17.51
N GLU A 93 9.09 -8.40 17.15
CA GLU A 93 9.55 -9.36 18.15
C GLU A 93 10.87 -8.89 18.79
N ASP A 94 11.10 -9.27 20.03
CA ASP A 94 12.29 -8.88 20.80
C ASP A 94 13.59 -9.24 20.07
N THR A 95 13.58 -10.31 19.28
CA THR A 95 14.72 -10.79 18.49
C THR A 95 14.94 -9.98 17.19
N THR A 96 13.94 -9.26 16.73
CA THR A 96 13.96 -8.51 15.46
C THR A 96 14.29 -7.02 15.64
N ALA A 97 14.56 -6.58 16.85
CA ALA A 97 14.77 -5.19 17.21
C ALA A 97 15.68 -4.46 16.22
N SER A 98 15.12 -3.43 15.54
CA SER A 98 15.88 -2.56 14.64
C SER A 98 16.42 -1.36 15.41
N ALA A 99 17.68 -1.04 15.19
CA ALA A 99 18.27 0.17 15.75
C ALA A 99 17.80 1.46 15.07
N THR A 100 17.14 1.38 13.91
CA THR A 100 16.78 2.54 13.08
C THR A 100 15.35 2.47 12.56
N CYS A 101 14.71 3.62 12.49
CA CYS A 101 13.36 3.79 11.96
C CYS A 101 13.30 3.45 10.45
N PRO A 102 12.34 2.67 9.98
CA PRO A 102 12.19 2.37 8.55
C PRO A 102 11.75 3.60 7.72
N TYR A 103 11.09 4.59 8.35
CA TYR A 103 10.53 5.76 7.69
C TYR A 103 11.52 6.90 7.51
N CYS A 104 12.28 7.24 8.55
CA CYS A 104 13.18 8.40 8.53
C CYS A 104 14.66 8.07 8.75
N GLY A 105 15.00 6.78 8.94
CA GLY A 105 16.38 6.32 9.15
C GLY A 105 17.01 6.70 10.49
N ASN A 106 16.31 7.46 11.36
CA ASN A 106 16.86 7.88 12.66
C ASN A 106 16.77 6.74 13.69
N PRO A 107 17.62 6.77 14.75
CA PRO A 107 17.56 5.78 15.80
C PRO A 107 16.19 5.72 16.47
N VAL A 108 15.76 4.52 16.83
CA VAL A 108 14.56 4.27 17.63
C VAL A 108 14.91 3.89 19.06
N VAL A 109 14.01 4.16 19.99
CA VAL A 109 14.16 3.83 21.40
C VAL A 109 13.08 2.86 21.83
N PHE A 110 13.43 1.92 22.70
CA PHE A 110 12.48 0.98 23.30
C PHE A 110 11.46 1.75 24.14
N LYS A 111 10.17 1.54 23.88
CA LYS A 111 9.06 2.18 24.60
C LYS A 111 8.45 1.27 25.66
N GLY A 112 8.38 -0.01 25.38
CA GLY A 112 7.75 -1.00 26.26
C GLY A 112 7.24 -2.21 25.47
N LYS A 113 6.49 -3.07 26.16
CA LYS A 113 5.76 -4.18 25.53
C LYS A 113 4.51 -3.65 24.84
N LEU A 114 4.00 -4.40 23.87
CA LEU A 114 2.80 -4.02 23.12
C LEU A 114 1.60 -3.90 24.05
N SER A 115 0.93 -2.75 24.01
CA SER A 115 -0.29 -2.50 24.77
C SER A 115 -1.20 -1.51 24.04
N GLY A 116 -2.53 -1.62 24.25
CA GLY A 116 -3.51 -0.66 23.73
C GLY A 116 -3.63 -0.64 22.19
N MET A 117 -3.29 -1.73 21.51
CA MET A 117 -3.43 -1.91 20.08
C MET A 117 -4.35 -3.12 19.83
N LEU A 118 -5.19 -3.05 18.81
CA LEU A 118 -5.98 -4.20 18.37
C LEU A 118 -5.07 -5.26 17.74
N LYS A 119 -5.47 -6.51 17.88
CA LYS A 119 -4.86 -7.63 17.14
C LYS A 119 -5.37 -7.57 15.70
N PRO A 120 -4.50 -7.66 14.69
CA PRO A 120 -4.94 -7.76 13.31
C PRO A 120 -5.85 -8.98 13.09
N ASP A 121 -6.86 -8.82 12.23
CA ASP A 121 -7.73 -9.93 11.83
C ASP A 121 -7.02 -10.81 10.81
N CYS A 122 -6.29 -10.18 9.87
CA CYS A 122 -5.57 -10.90 8.82
C CYS A 122 -4.25 -10.23 8.45
N ILE A 123 -3.44 -10.96 7.72
CA ILE A 123 -2.15 -10.53 7.21
C ILE A 123 -1.94 -11.07 5.80
N ILE A 124 -1.34 -10.28 4.92
CA ILE A 124 -0.80 -10.78 3.66
C ILE A 124 0.68 -11.08 3.89
N PRO A 125 1.12 -12.35 3.86
CA PRO A 125 2.52 -12.69 4.10
C PRO A 125 3.45 -12.13 3.03
N PHE A 126 4.71 -11.82 3.41
CA PHE A 126 5.74 -11.54 2.42
C PHE A 126 5.95 -12.74 1.49
N LYS A 127 5.96 -12.50 0.17
CA LYS A 127 6.34 -13.48 -0.86
C LYS A 127 7.75 -13.27 -1.38
N LEU A 128 8.15 -12.01 -1.41
CA LEU A 128 9.47 -11.61 -1.90
C LEU A 128 10.41 -11.44 -0.73
N ASP A 129 11.54 -12.13 -0.81
CA ASP A 129 12.59 -12.04 0.19
C ASP A 129 13.41 -10.73 0.05
N LYS A 130 14.27 -10.48 1.02
CA LYS A 130 15.14 -9.29 1.03
C LYS A 130 16.07 -9.22 -0.18
N LYS A 131 16.52 -10.35 -0.72
CA LYS A 131 17.37 -10.42 -1.89
C LYS A 131 16.62 -9.97 -3.14
N GLN A 132 15.41 -10.48 -3.33
CA GLN A 132 14.54 -10.11 -4.45
C GLN A 132 14.14 -8.63 -4.38
N ALA A 133 13.88 -8.10 -3.16
CA ALA A 133 13.63 -6.69 -2.95
C ALA A 133 14.81 -5.80 -3.36
N LYS A 134 16.03 -6.17 -2.98
CA LYS A 134 17.25 -5.47 -3.40
C LYS A 134 17.46 -5.49 -4.92
N GLU A 135 17.19 -6.63 -5.54
CA GLU A 135 17.29 -6.77 -7.00
C GLU A 135 16.24 -5.91 -7.72
N ALA A 136 15.02 -5.83 -7.20
CA ALA A 136 13.96 -4.97 -7.74
C ALA A 136 14.34 -3.48 -7.62
N LEU A 137 14.80 -3.05 -6.45
CA LEU A 137 15.31 -1.70 -6.22
C LEU A 137 16.45 -1.36 -7.18
N LYS A 138 17.44 -2.24 -7.30
CA LYS A 138 18.55 -2.05 -8.22
C LYS A 138 18.07 -1.87 -9.66
N ARG A 139 17.17 -2.75 -10.15
CA ARG A 139 16.58 -2.62 -11.48
C ARG A 139 15.84 -1.28 -11.68
N HIS A 140 15.13 -0.79 -10.67
CA HIS A 140 14.45 0.50 -10.72
C HIS A 140 15.44 1.65 -10.86
N ILE A 141 16.52 1.64 -10.06
CA ILE A 141 17.56 2.69 -10.07
C ILE A 141 18.37 2.65 -11.37
N ASP A 142 18.77 1.47 -11.85
CA ASP A 142 19.62 1.32 -13.04
C ASP A 142 18.94 1.80 -14.33
N ARG A 143 17.62 1.76 -14.39
CA ARG A 143 16.84 2.31 -15.53
C ARG A 143 16.97 3.85 -15.65
N LYS A 144 17.38 4.55 -14.59
CA LYS A 144 17.50 6.01 -14.56
C LYS A 144 18.97 6.44 -14.55
N LYS A 145 19.39 7.14 -15.61
CA LYS A 145 20.81 7.48 -15.85
C LYS A 145 21.34 8.62 -14.97
N LEU A 146 20.49 9.54 -14.57
CA LEU A 146 20.87 10.79 -13.87
C LEU A 146 20.57 10.73 -12.36
N VAL A 147 20.79 9.57 -11.75
CA VAL A 147 20.59 9.34 -10.31
C VAL A 147 21.92 9.52 -9.58
N PRO A 148 21.93 10.19 -8.40
CA PRO A 148 23.16 10.34 -7.61
C PRO A 148 23.77 9.00 -7.20
N ALA A 149 25.10 8.95 -7.10
CA ALA A 149 25.84 7.71 -6.83
C ALA A 149 25.43 7.04 -5.50
N LEU A 150 25.03 7.81 -4.50
CA LEU A 150 24.57 7.30 -3.20
C LEU A 150 23.45 6.27 -3.35
N PHE A 151 22.47 6.51 -4.22
CA PHE A 151 21.35 5.60 -4.43
C PHE A 151 21.74 4.28 -5.10
N LYS A 152 22.92 4.23 -5.71
CA LYS A 152 23.50 3.02 -6.36
C LYS A 152 24.45 2.26 -5.44
N ASP A 153 24.75 2.81 -4.25
CA ASP A 153 25.67 2.19 -3.31
C ASP A 153 25.07 0.89 -2.74
N LYS A 154 25.85 -0.18 -2.78
CA LYS A 154 25.42 -1.49 -2.32
C LYS A 154 25.08 -1.51 -0.84
N ASN A 155 25.90 -0.86 0.01
CA ASN A 155 25.69 -0.84 1.45
C ASN A 155 24.38 -0.13 1.78
N HIS A 156 24.07 0.94 1.05
CA HIS A 156 22.82 1.67 1.21
C HIS A 156 21.61 0.84 0.79
N ILE A 157 21.68 0.13 -0.34
CA ILE A 157 20.61 -0.80 -0.79
C ILE A 157 20.39 -1.93 0.24
N ASP A 158 21.44 -2.31 0.97
CA ASP A 158 21.37 -3.34 2.00
C ASP A 158 20.57 -2.93 3.23
N GLU A 159 20.28 -1.63 3.42
CA GLU A 159 19.47 -1.08 4.51
C GLU A 159 17.95 -1.26 4.31
N ILE A 160 17.50 -1.82 3.17
CA ILE A 160 16.08 -2.09 2.91
C ILE A 160 15.47 -2.97 4.01
N LYS A 161 14.29 -2.58 4.49
CA LYS A 161 13.59 -3.21 5.62
C LYS A 161 12.22 -3.70 5.19
N GLY A 162 11.84 -4.90 5.66
CA GLY A 162 10.49 -5.42 5.54
C GLY A 162 9.64 -4.92 6.69
N VAL A 163 8.52 -4.29 6.38
CA VAL A 163 7.58 -3.70 7.33
C VAL A 163 6.18 -4.12 6.96
N TYR A 164 5.44 -4.62 7.94
CA TYR A 164 4.01 -4.77 7.81
C TYR A 164 3.32 -3.45 8.13
N VAL A 165 2.58 -2.91 7.17
CA VAL A 165 1.87 -1.63 7.29
C VAL A 165 0.40 -1.90 7.62
N PRO A 166 -0.20 -1.15 8.57
CA PRO A 166 -1.59 -1.32 8.96
C PRO A 166 -2.55 -0.81 7.89
N PHE A 167 -3.58 -1.59 7.60
CA PHE A 167 -4.69 -1.21 6.73
C PHE A 167 -6.04 -1.56 7.36
N TRP A 168 -7.01 -0.70 7.13
CA TRP A 168 -8.41 -0.99 7.36
C TRP A 168 -9.05 -1.48 6.07
N LEU A 169 -9.72 -2.62 6.13
CA LEU A 169 -10.43 -3.22 5.00
C LEU A 169 -11.91 -3.11 5.22
N PHE A 170 -12.60 -2.55 4.24
CA PHE A 170 -14.03 -2.30 4.32
C PHE A 170 -14.78 -3.16 3.31
N ASP A 171 -15.61 -4.07 3.82
CA ASP A 171 -16.56 -4.84 3.03
C ASP A 171 -17.92 -4.18 3.10
N ALA A 172 -18.57 -3.92 1.96
CA ALA A 172 -19.81 -3.17 1.91
C ALA A 172 -20.80 -3.76 0.91
N GLN A 173 -22.07 -3.86 1.32
CA GLN A 173 -23.18 -4.08 0.41
C GLN A 173 -23.98 -2.80 0.27
N ILE A 174 -24.06 -2.28 -0.93
CA ILE A 174 -24.66 -0.97 -1.23
C ILE A 174 -25.93 -1.17 -2.05
N ALA A 175 -27.02 -0.54 -1.62
CA ALA A 175 -28.20 -0.31 -2.45
C ALA A 175 -28.11 1.11 -2.99
N ALA A 176 -28.19 1.28 -4.30
CA ALA A 176 -28.11 2.59 -4.93
C ALA A 176 -29.31 2.84 -5.88
N ASN A 177 -29.74 4.11 -5.91
CA ASN A 177 -30.74 4.62 -6.83
C ASN A 177 -30.29 5.99 -7.32
N ILE A 178 -29.96 6.08 -8.61
CA ILE A 178 -29.36 7.27 -9.19
C ILE A 178 -30.17 7.72 -10.41
N SER A 179 -30.53 8.99 -10.44
CA SER A 179 -31.16 9.62 -11.60
C SER A 179 -30.14 10.43 -12.38
N TYR A 180 -30.21 10.31 -13.71
CA TYR A 180 -29.33 11.00 -14.64
C TYR A 180 -30.11 11.82 -15.63
N LYS A 181 -29.53 12.96 -16.03
CA LYS A 181 -29.89 13.69 -17.23
C LYS A 181 -28.97 13.22 -18.38
N GLY A 182 -29.55 12.58 -19.35
CA GLY A 182 -28.86 12.17 -20.58
C GLY A 182 -29.18 13.13 -21.74
N GLU A 183 -28.18 13.46 -22.53
CA GLU A 183 -28.32 14.30 -23.72
C GLU A 183 -27.98 13.49 -24.97
N ARG A 184 -28.82 13.57 -25.97
CA ARG A 184 -28.53 13.11 -27.34
C ARG A 184 -28.49 14.30 -28.27
N THR A 185 -27.37 14.52 -28.92
CA THR A 185 -27.19 15.58 -29.90
C THR A 185 -27.24 14.98 -31.29
N ARG A 186 -28.11 15.53 -32.14
CA ARG A 186 -28.17 15.23 -33.55
C ARG A 186 -27.79 16.47 -34.33
N THR A 187 -26.89 16.32 -35.29
CA THR A 187 -26.44 17.43 -36.15
C THR A 187 -26.69 17.07 -37.61
N TRP A 188 -27.29 18.00 -38.34
CA TRP A 188 -27.43 17.92 -39.80
C TRP A 188 -27.28 19.32 -40.40
N SER A 189 -27.05 19.42 -41.69
CA SER A 189 -26.94 20.70 -42.39
C SER A 189 -27.71 20.63 -43.70
N ASP A 190 -28.23 21.77 -44.12
CA ASP A 190 -28.67 22.04 -45.48
C ASP A 190 -27.67 22.99 -46.18
N GLU A 191 -28.05 23.58 -47.31
CA GLU A 191 -27.16 24.46 -48.09
C GLU A 191 -26.84 25.79 -47.38
N GLU A 192 -27.67 26.23 -46.44
CA GLU A 192 -27.53 27.54 -45.76
C GLU A 192 -27.24 27.43 -44.28
N TYR A 193 -27.68 26.35 -43.58
CA TYR A 193 -27.66 26.26 -42.11
C TYR A 193 -27.14 24.92 -41.65
N LYS A 194 -26.52 24.98 -40.46
CA LYS A 194 -26.19 23.82 -39.64
C LYS A 194 -27.14 23.75 -38.43
N TYR A 195 -27.88 22.65 -38.34
CA TYR A 195 -28.84 22.39 -37.28
C TYR A 195 -28.22 21.50 -36.24
N ILE A 196 -28.43 21.83 -34.95
CA ILE A 196 -28.05 21.03 -33.81
C ILE A 196 -29.29 20.86 -32.97
N GLU A 197 -29.73 19.62 -32.83
CA GLU A 197 -30.90 19.24 -32.02
C GLU A 197 -30.37 18.60 -30.73
N HIS A 198 -30.82 19.09 -29.56
CA HIS A 198 -30.50 18.58 -28.27
C HIS A 198 -31.75 17.94 -27.65
N ASN A 199 -31.72 16.61 -27.44
CA ASN A 199 -32.79 15.87 -26.82
C ASN A 199 -32.35 15.43 -25.42
N TYR A 200 -33.13 15.80 -24.40
CA TYR A 200 -32.85 15.51 -23.01
C TYR A 200 -33.74 14.39 -22.49
N TYR A 201 -33.15 13.46 -21.75
CA TYR A 201 -33.80 12.29 -21.18
C TYR A 201 -33.51 12.21 -19.69
N ARG A 202 -34.51 11.85 -18.88
CA ARG A 202 -34.31 11.45 -17.51
C ARG A 202 -34.18 9.93 -17.45
N ILE A 203 -33.09 9.46 -16.82
CA ILE A 203 -32.71 8.05 -16.78
C ILE A 203 -32.59 7.64 -15.33
N TYR A 204 -33.19 6.53 -14.95
CA TYR A 204 -33.10 5.97 -13.63
C TYR A 204 -32.31 4.68 -13.64
N ARG A 205 -31.43 4.52 -12.65
CA ARG A 205 -30.71 3.30 -12.38
C ARG A 205 -30.84 2.96 -10.91
N ALA A 206 -31.27 1.73 -10.61
CA ALA A 206 -31.35 1.20 -9.27
C ALA A 206 -30.78 -0.21 -9.25
N GLY A 207 -30.10 -0.58 -8.18
CA GLY A 207 -29.50 -1.88 -8.02
C GLY A 207 -28.62 -1.99 -6.78
N TYR A 208 -27.86 -3.09 -6.75
CA TYR A 208 -26.96 -3.41 -5.67
C TYR A 208 -25.53 -3.55 -6.17
N VAL A 209 -24.58 -3.11 -5.38
CA VAL A 209 -23.14 -3.30 -5.61
C VAL A 209 -22.52 -3.82 -4.31
N ALA A 210 -21.69 -4.83 -4.43
CA ALA A 210 -20.86 -5.32 -3.32
C ALA A 210 -19.41 -4.84 -3.52
N PHE A 211 -18.80 -4.44 -2.43
CA PHE A 211 -17.38 -4.10 -2.33
C PHE A 211 -16.75 -5.04 -1.31
N ASP A 212 -15.69 -5.69 -1.72
CA ASP A 212 -14.92 -6.55 -0.86
C ASP A 212 -13.54 -5.94 -0.64
N GLN A 213 -13.13 -5.80 0.61
CA GLN A 213 -11.77 -5.45 1.02
C GLN A 213 -11.27 -4.11 0.44
N VAL A 214 -12.12 -3.07 0.48
CA VAL A 214 -11.71 -1.70 0.10
C VAL A 214 -10.64 -1.24 1.08
N PRO A 215 -9.36 -1.10 0.66
CA PRO A 215 -8.28 -0.79 1.57
C PRO A 215 -8.24 0.71 1.89
N VAL A 216 -7.96 1.03 3.15
CA VAL A 216 -7.62 2.39 3.60
C VAL A 216 -6.41 2.30 4.51
N ASP A 217 -5.38 3.09 4.23
CA ASP A 217 -4.15 3.14 5.03
C ASP A 217 -4.46 3.53 6.49
N GLY A 218 -3.88 2.79 7.42
CA GLY A 218 -3.97 3.02 8.86
C GLY A 218 -2.78 3.82 9.42
N SER A 219 -1.85 4.30 8.59
CA SER A 219 -0.63 4.97 9.03
C SER A 219 -0.41 6.31 8.33
N LYS A 220 -0.21 7.38 9.11
CA LYS A 220 0.22 8.71 8.60
C LYS A 220 1.70 8.79 8.27
N LYS A 221 2.47 7.73 8.51
CA LYS A 221 3.93 7.73 8.33
C LYS A 221 4.35 7.55 6.87
N MET A 222 3.48 6.92 6.10
CA MET A 222 3.63 6.80 4.66
C MET A 222 2.70 7.81 4.00
N ALA A 223 3.15 8.40 2.90
CA ALA A 223 2.28 9.23 2.10
C ALA A 223 1.23 8.34 1.40
N ASP A 224 -0.04 8.74 1.44
CA ASP A 224 -1.15 7.97 0.89
C ASP A 224 -0.94 7.64 -0.60
N ASP A 225 -0.40 8.62 -1.37
CA ASP A 225 -0.08 8.45 -2.79
C ASP A 225 0.99 7.38 -3.04
N LEU A 226 1.95 7.22 -2.12
CA LEU A 226 2.97 6.18 -2.18
C LEU A 226 2.35 4.80 -1.92
N MET A 227 1.47 4.70 -0.90
CA MET A 227 0.79 3.44 -0.56
C MET A 227 -0.21 3.03 -1.64
N GLU A 228 -1.00 3.94 -2.18
CA GLU A 228 -1.88 3.68 -3.32
C GLU A 228 -1.10 3.26 -4.58
N SER A 229 0.10 3.84 -4.76
CA SER A 229 0.94 3.52 -5.92
C SER A 229 1.53 2.11 -5.89
N ILE A 230 1.70 1.47 -4.73
CA ILE A 230 2.16 0.07 -4.65
C ILE A 230 1.04 -0.96 -4.77
N GLU A 231 -0.23 -0.55 -4.75
CA GLU A 231 -1.37 -1.42 -5.01
C GLU A 231 -1.34 -1.96 -6.47
N PRO A 232 -2.02 -3.05 -6.83
CA PRO A 232 -2.89 -3.86 -5.97
C PRO A 232 -2.12 -4.90 -5.15
N PHE A 233 -2.73 -5.30 -4.03
CA PHE A 233 -2.40 -6.52 -3.30
C PHE A 233 -3.42 -7.59 -3.61
N ASP A 234 -2.98 -8.85 -3.68
CA ASP A 234 -3.87 -9.99 -3.89
C ASP A 234 -4.37 -10.53 -2.54
N PHE A 235 -5.60 -10.20 -2.21
CA PHE A 235 -6.25 -10.61 -0.97
C PHE A 235 -6.60 -12.10 -0.89
N SER A 236 -6.62 -12.80 -2.01
CA SER A 236 -6.83 -14.25 -2.00
C SER A 236 -5.75 -14.99 -1.21
N GLU A 237 -4.64 -14.32 -0.93
CA GLU A 237 -3.49 -14.82 -0.18
C GLU A 237 -3.44 -14.29 1.26
N ALA A 238 -4.41 -13.49 1.67
CA ALA A 238 -4.54 -13.08 3.06
C ALA A 238 -4.89 -14.29 3.93
N VAL A 239 -4.23 -14.37 5.07
CA VAL A 239 -4.41 -15.43 6.06
C VAL A 239 -4.74 -14.83 7.41
N ASP A 240 -5.31 -15.62 8.33
CA ASP A 240 -5.51 -15.18 9.71
C ASP A 240 -4.18 -14.74 10.33
N PHE A 241 -4.21 -13.63 11.07
CA PHE A 241 -3.00 -13.10 11.67
C PHE A 241 -2.46 -14.05 12.74
N LYS A 242 -1.14 -14.29 12.67
CA LYS A 242 -0.36 -15.00 13.66
C LYS A 242 0.93 -14.22 13.94
N THR A 243 1.33 -14.13 15.20
CA THR A 243 2.57 -13.41 15.61
C THR A 243 3.81 -13.94 14.90
N SER A 244 3.84 -15.23 14.56
CA SER A 244 4.94 -15.86 13.85
C SER A 244 5.27 -15.22 12.48
N TYR A 245 4.30 -14.53 11.83
CA TYR A 245 4.57 -13.79 10.60
C TYR A 245 5.43 -12.54 10.81
N LEU A 246 5.52 -12.04 12.06
CA LEU A 246 6.38 -10.91 12.41
C LEU A 246 7.84 -11.32 12.61
N ALA A 247 8.15 -12.63 12.63
CA ALA A 247 9.52 -13.11 12.83
C ALA A 247 10.47 -12.63 11.72
N GLY A 248 11.41 -11.77 12.07
CA GLY A 248 12.37 -11.18 11.13
C GLY A 248 11.86 -9.92 10.40
N PHE A 249 10.63 -9.48 10.65
CA PHE A 249 10.03 -8.28 10.09
C PHE A 249 9.63 -7.29 11.20
N MET A 250 9.36 -6.06 10.79
CA MET A 250 8.77 -5.04 11.64
C MET A 250 7.29 -4.87 11.27
N ALA A 251 6.48 -4.41 12.20
CA ALA A 251 5.13 -3.93 11.90
C ALA A 251 5.00 -2.48 12.37
N ASP A 252 4.28 -1.68 11.61
CA ASP A 252 3.88 -0.34 12.03
C ASP A 252 2.61 -0.44 12.88
N LYS A 253 2.53 0.38 13.91
CA LYS A 253 1.32 0.53 14.68
C LYS A 253 0.41 1.55 13.98
N TYR A 254 -0.88 1.23 13.82
CA TYR A 254 -1.80 2.21 13.26
C TYR A 254 -1.84 3.48 14.12
N ASP A 255 -1.88 4.63 13.46
CA ASP A 255 -2.07 5.97 14.05
C ASP A 255 -3.27 6.70 13.45
N VAL A 256 -3.97 6.04 12.52
CA VAL A 256 -5.31 6.40 12.02
C VAL A 256 -6.26 5.27 12.44
N ASP A 257 -7.26 5.59 13.23
CA ASP A 257 -8.27 4.63 13.66
C ASP A 257 -9.28 4.29 12.56
N ALA A 258 -10.04 3.23 12.78
CA ALA A 258 -11.06 2.78 11.84
C ALA A 258 -12.16 3.83 11.61
N GLU A 259 -12.57 4.54 12.67
CA GLU A 259 -13.61 5.59 12.60
C GLU A 259 -13.19 6.74 11.67
N THR A 260 -11.93 7.16 11.76
CA THR A 260 -11.37 8.17 10.84
C THR A 260 -11.31 7.64 9.41
N SER A 261 -10.88 6.39 9.23
CA SER A 261 -10.72 5.72 7.93
C SER A 261 -12.06 5.47 7.22
N ILE A 262 -13.17 5.30 7.97
CA ILE A 262 -14.53 5.18 7.43
C ILE A 262 -14.89 6.32 6.48
N LYS A 263 -14.47 7.55 6.74
CA LYS A 263 -14.75 8.70 5.87
C LYS A 263 -14.12 8.52 4.49
N THR A 264 -12.90 8.05 4.44
CA THR A 264 -12.19 7.75 3.18
C THR A 264 -12.82 6.55 2.47
N ALA A 265 -13.16 5.48 3.21
CA ALA A 265 -13.85 4.32 2.67
C ALA A 265 -15.19 4.70 2.03
N ASN A 266 -16.01 5.49 2.74
CA ASN A 266 -17.30 5.98 2.26
C ASN A 266 -17.17 6.80 0.99
N ALA A 267 -16.15 7.66 0.90
CA ALA A 267 -15.89 8.46 -0.31
C ALA A 267 -15.50 7.56 -1.49
N ARG A 268 -14.61 6.59 -1.30
CA ARG A 268 -14.19 5.62 -2.33
C ARG A 268 -15.37 4.77 -2.82
N ILE A 269 -16.15 4.21 -1.89
CA ILE A 269 -17.31 3.37 -2.18
C ILE A 269 -18.40 4.18 -2.93
N ARG A 270 -18.68 5.40 -2.48
CA ARG A 270 -19.63 6.29 -3.14
C ARG A 270 -19.21 6.58 -4.57
N TRP A 271 -17.96 7.03 -4.76
CA TRP A 271 -17.44 7.34 -6.08
C TRP A 271 -17.47 6.12 -7.02
N SER A 272 -17.01 4.96 -6.54
CA SER A 272 -17.01 3.72 -7.33
C SER A 272 -18.42 3.24 -7.66
N THR A 273 -19.38 3.44 -6.75
CA THR A 273 -20.80 3.13 -7.02
C THR A 273 -21.36 4.05 -8.09
N GLU A 274 -21.13 5.35 -8.00
CA GLU A 274 -21.58 6.33 -9.00
C GLU A 274 -20.96 6.05 -10.38
N ASP A 275 -19.68 5.73 -10.44
CA ASP A 275 -18.99 5.36 -11.69
C ASP A 275 -19.54 4.07 -12.30
N ALA A 276 -19.73 3.03 -11.49
CA ALA A 276 -20.31 1.76 -11.92
C ALA A 276 -21.73 1.95 -12.51
N PHE A 277 -22.56 2.74 -11.85
CA PHE A 277 -23.91 3.02 -12.34
C PHE A 277 -23.91 3.90 -13.58
N GLN A 278 -23.05 4.92 -13.63
CA GLN A 278 -22.88 5.79 -14.79
C GLN A 278 -22.44 5.00 -16.03
N SER A 279 -21.56 4.02 -15.86
CA SER A 279 -21.09 3.15 -16.96
C SER A 279 -22.21 2.36 -17.65
N THR A 280 -23.33 2.12 -16.93
CA THR A 280 -24.53 1.46 -17.47
C THR A 280 -25.39 2.37 -18.33
N VAL A 281 -25.16 3.69 -18.30
CA VAL A 281 -25.93 4.69 -19.06
C VAL A 281 -25.24 4.93 -20.39
N GLN A 282 -25.68 4.19 -21.43
CA GLN A 282 -25.06 4.22 -22.75
C GLN A 282 -25.97 4.88 -23.80
N GLY A 283 -25.39 5.34 -24.92
CA GLY A 283 -26.08 5.88 -26.06
C GLY A 283 -26.47 7.35 -25.94
N PHE A 284 -25.81 8.10 -25.05
CA PHE A 284 -25.95 9.55 -24.88
C PHE A 284 -24.65 10.26 -25.21
N THR A 285 -24.72 11.50 -25.70
CA THR A 285 -23.56 12.37 -25.94
C THR A 285 -23.03 13.01 -24.69
N GLY A 286 -23.90 13.20 -23.68
CA GLY A 286 -23.56 13.66 -22.34
C GLY A 286 -24.46 13.02 -21.30
N VAL A 287 -23.89 12.71 -20.14
CA VAL A 287 -24.62 12.13 -18.99
C VAL A 287 -24.19 12.87 -17.74
N THR A 288 -25.14 13.39 -16.99
CA THR A 288 -24.91 14.07 -15.71
C THR A 288 -25.82 13.48 -14.64
N ALA A 289 -25.27 13.09 -13.50
CA ALA A 289 -26.06 12.67 -12.35
C ALA A 289 -26.81 13.88 -11.77
N GLU A 290 -28.10 13.72 -11.50
CA GLU A 290 -28.96 14.74 -10.88
C GLU A 290 -29.20 14.43 -9.39
N GLU A 291 -29.54 13.18 -9.06
CA GLU A 291 -29.80 12.72 -7.70
C GLU A 291 -29.12 11.36 -7.50
N SER A 292 -28.44 11.18 -6.37
CA SER A 292 -27.74 9.96 -6.02
C SER A 292 -28.09 9.56 -4.58
N TYR A 293 -28.82 8.47 -4.44
CA TYR A 293 -29.15 7.84 -3.16
C TYR A 293 -28.36 6.55 -3.04
N ILE A 294 -27.39 6.55 -2.13
CA ILE A 294 -26.49 5.42 -1.89
C ILE A 294 -26.63 5.05 -0.42
N ASN A 295 -27.05 3.84 -0.13
CA ASN A 295 -27.32 3.35 1.20
C ASN A 295 -26.53 2.05 1.47
N LEU A 296 -25.76 2.05 2.57
CA LEU A 296 -25.05 0.88 3.06
C LEU A 296 -26.06 -0.07 3.71
N GLN A 297 -26.15 -1.29 3.22
CA GLN A 297 -26.98 -2.35 3.77
C GLN A 297 -26.25 -3.14 4.86
N ASN A 298 -25.04 -3.55 4.58
CA ASN A 298 -24.15 -4.26 5.49
C ASN A 298 -22.74 -3.73 5.30
N GLY A 299 -22.08 -3.39 6.38
CA GLY A 299 -20.69 -2.92 6.36
C GLY A 299 -19.88 -3.58 7.47
N VAL A 300 -18.73 -4.13 7.11
CA VAL A 300 -17.77 -4.73 8.04
C VAL A 300 -16.42 -4.09 7.82
N ALA A 301 -15.78 -3.68 8.92
CA ALA A 301 -14.40 -3.22 8.90
C ALA A 301 -13.50 -4.31 9.50
N ARG A 302 -12.33 -4.54 8.89
CA ARG A 302 -11.30 -5.48 9.36
C ARG A 302 -9.96 -4.80 9.44
N TYR A 303 -9.14 -5.22 10.39
CA TYR A 303 -7.76 -4.76 10.55
C TYR A 303 -6.81 -5.74 9.86
N ALA A 304 -6.00 -5.25 8.92
CA ALA A 304 -5.06 -6.05 8.14
C ALA A 304 -3.64 -5.50 8.19
N LEU A 305 -2.66 -6.38 7.98
CA LEU A 305 -1.27 -6.01 7.81
C LEU A 305 -0.78 -6.36 6.40
N TYR A 306 -0.17 -5.37 5.73
CA TYR A 306 0.34 -5.48 4.36
C TYR A 306 1.85 -5.51 4.30
N PRO A 307 2.45 -6.41 3.49
CA PRO A 307 3.90 -6.57 3.39
C PRO A 307 4.50 -5.48 2.49
N VAL A 308 5.33 -4.61 3.04
CA VAL A 308 5.98 -3.54 2.30
C VAL A 308 7.49 -3.54 2.58
N TRP A 309 8.31 -3.56 1.53
CA TRP A 309 9.73 -3.30 1.62
C TRP A 309 9.97 -1.81 1.54
N LEU A 310 10.65 -1.24 2.53
CA LEU A 310 10.95 0.18 2.65
C LEU A 310 12.44 0.45 2.63
N LEU A 311 12.83 1.52 1.93
CA LEU A 311 14.15 2.13 2.04
C LEU A 311 13.99 3.65 2.14
N ASN A 312 14.54 4.23 3.19
CA ASN A 312 14.67 5.68 3.31
C ASN A 312 16.09 6.11 2.96
N THR A 313 16.22 7.16 2.17
CA THR A 313 17.50 7.75 1.76
C THR A 313 17.51 9.24 2.01
N LYS A 314 18.43 9.74 2.82
CA LYS A 314 18.65 11.18 2.97
C LYS A 314 19.66 11.70 1.96
N TRP A 315 19.25 12.68 1.14
CA TRP A 315 20.13 13.30 0.17
C TRP A 315 19.85 14.81 0.05
N ASN A 316 20.87 15.64 0.18
CA ASN A 316 20.78 17.10 0.13
C ASN A 316 19.72 17.70 1.08
N GLY A 317 19.56 17.11 2.27
CA GLY A 317 18.59 17.58 3.28
C GLY A 317 17.16 17.14 3.06
N ASN A 318 16.87 16.39 1.99
CA ASN A 318 15.55 15.81 1.72
C ASN A 318 15.54 14.30 2.02
N ASP A 319 14.40 13.81 2.45
CA ASP A 319 14.12 12.38 2.61
C ASP A 319 13.48 11.82 1.33
N TYR A 320 14.01 10.70 0.84
CA TYR A 320 13.51 9.95 -0.31
C TYR A 320 13.10 8.57 0.17
N ILE A 321 11.81 8.30 0.12
CA ILE A 321 11.26 7.01 0.54
C ILE A 321 10.95 6.17 -0.69
N PHE A 322 11.40 4.92 -0.66
CA PHE A 322 11.11 3.91 -1.66
C PHE A 322 10.28 2.83 -1.01
N ALA A 323 9.20 2.45 -1.67
CA ALA A 323 8.34 1.36 -1.24
C ALA A 323 8.21 0.31 -2.33
N MET A 324 8.15 -0.95 -1.92
CA MET A 324 7.86 -2.06 -2.80
C MET A 324 6.82 -2.97 -2.17
N ASN A 325 5.80 -3.32 -2.94
CA ASN A 325 4.85 -4.34 -2.56
C ASN A 325 5.57 -5.67 -2.33
N GLY A 326 5.50 -6.19 -1.10
CA GLY A 326 6.20 -7.41 -0.68
C GLY A 326 5.64 -8.69 -1.28
N GLN A 327 4.47 -8.61 -1.93
CA GLN A 327 3.80 -9.72 -2.59
C GLN A 327 4.07 -9.70 -4.11
N THR A 328 3.81 -8.57 -4.78
CA THR A 328 3.87 -8.45 -6.24
C THR A 328 5.22 -7.96 -6.77
N GLY A 329 6.02 -7.30 -5.95
CA GLY A 329 7.27 -6.68 -6.35
C GLY A 329 7.12 -5.35 -7.08
N LYS A 330 5.91 -4.76 -7.11
CA LYS A 330 5.67 -3.43 -7.66
C LYS A 330 6.43 -2.41 -6.82
N PHE A 331 7.34 -1.70 -7.48
CA PHE A 331 8.26 -0.76 -6.84
C PHE A 331 7.92 0.67 -7.21
N VAL A 332 7.88 1.53 -6.21
CA VAL A 332 7.64 2.97 -6.35
C VAL A 332 8.62 3.78 -5.52
N GLY A 333 8.85 5.02 -5.90
CA GLY A 333 9.70 5.98 -5.22
C GLY A 333 10.31 6.97 -6.18
N ASP A 334 10.40 8.20 -5.73
CA ASP A 334 10.96 9.29 -6.51
C ASP A 334 12.48 9.33 -6.35
N LEU A 335 13.17 9.36 -7.48
CA LEU A 335 14.62 9.48 -7.52
C LEU A 335 15.01 10.92 -7.85
N PRO A 336 15.88 11.53 -7.05
CA PRO A 336 16.36 12.88 -7.33
C PRO A 336 17.22 12.93 -8.60
N LEU A 337 17.17 14.05 -9.28
CA LEU A 337 18.03 14.32 -10.42
C LEU A 337 19.40 14.81 -9.94
N ASP A 338 20.47 14.15 -10.36
CA ASP A 338 21.83 14.68 -10.19
C ASP A 338 22.06 15.85 -11.17
N GLN A 339 21.85 17.07 -10.66
CA GLN A 339 22.01 18.28 -11.48
C GLN A 339 23.41 18.42 -12.07
N LYS A 340 24.46 17.98 -11.35
CA LYS A 340 25.84 18.04 -11.88
C LYS A 340 26.01 17.09 -13.06
N ALA A 341 25.50 15.87 -12.93
CA ALA A 341 25.51 14.90 -14.01
C ALA A 341 24.64 15.36 -15.18
N TYR A 342 23.48 15.99 -14.92
CA TYR A 342 22.60 16.54 -15.94
C TYR A 342 23.33 17.60 -16.79
N TRP A 343 23.89 18.64 -16.18
CA TRP A 343 24.58 19.70 -16.89
C TRP A 343 25.84 19.21 -17.61
N ARG A 344 26.59 18.27 -17.02
CA ARG A 344 27.72 17.64 -17.69
C ARG A 344 27.29 16.90 -18.96
N ASN A 345 26.23 16.07 -18.86
CA ASN A 345 25.72 15.33 -20.01
C ASN A 345 25.12 16.27 -21.07
N PHE A 346 24.44 17.34 -20.65
CA PHE A 346 23.93 18.37 -21.54
C PHE A 346 25.06 19.04 -22.33
N ALA A 347 26.15 19.43 -21.66
CA ALA A 347 27.31 20.05 -22.31
C ALA A 347 27.98 19.07 -23.30
N ILE A 348 28.14 17.78 -22.93
CA ILE A 348 28.72 16.76 -23.80
C ILE A 348 27.84 16.55 -25.04
N LEU A 349 26.54 16.36 -24.86
CA LEU A 349 25.61 16.18 -25.97
C LEU A 349 25.53 17.41 -26.85
N GLY A 350 25.46 18.60 -26.26
CA GLY A 350 25.50 19.88 -26.99
C GLY A 350 26.77 20.02 -27.84
N GLY A 351 27.93 19.67 -27.28
CA GLY A 351 29.19 19.62 -28.03
C GLY A 351 29.15 18.65 -29.20
N ILE A 352 28.66 17.42 -28.99
CA ILE A 352 28.53 16.42 -30.05
C ILE A 352 27.62 16.91 -31.18
N PHE A 353 26.44 17.44 -30.82
CA PHE A 353 25.48 17.97 -31.80
C PHE A 353 26.05 19.17 -32.57
N SER A 354 26.80 20.08 -31.89
CA SER A 354 27.44 21.22 -32.54
C SER A 354 28.48 20.76 -33.53
N ILE A 355 29.33 19.78 -33.19
CA ILE A 355 30.35 19.21 -34.11
C ILE A 355 29.62 18.54 -35.28
N ALA A 356 28.60 17.71 -35.03
CA ALA A 356 27.87 17.03 -36.10
C ALA A 356 27.18 18.04 -37.05
N ALA A 357 26.58 19.10 -36.53
CA ALA A 357 25.98 20.15 -37.33
C ALA A 357 27.02 20.90 -38.20
N SER A 358 28.16 21.20 -37.60
CA SER A 358 29.28 21.85 -38.34
C SER A 358 29.82 20.98 -39.48
N VAL A 359 29.97 19.66 -39.25
CA VAL A 359 30.42 18.73 -40.29
C VAL A 359 29.36 18.61 -41.40
N LEU A 360 28.06 18.54 -41.03
CA LEU A 360 26.99 18.51 -42.02
C LEU A 360 26.92 19.78 -42.85
N ALA A 361 27.07 20.96 -42.22
CA ALA A 361 27.12 22.25 -42.93
C ALA A 361 28.33 22.31 -43.91
N PHE A 362 29.51 21.85 -43.47
CA PHE A 362 30.67 21.80 -44.31
C PHE A 362 30.48 20.84 -45.51
N LEU A 363 29.90 19.68 -45.29
CA LEU A 363 29.61 18.72 -46.37
C LEU A 363 28.57 19.27 -47.37
N ALA A 364 27.56 19.95 -46.86
CA ALA A 364 26.53 20.58 -47.71
C ALA A 364 27.14 21.68 -48.60
N ASP A 365 28.04 22.49 -48.04
CA ASP A 365 28.76 23.54 -48.77
C ASP A 365 29.67 22.92 -49.86
N TYR A 366 30.39 21.85 -49.48
CA TYR A 366 31.26 21.10 -50.41
C TYR A 366 30.50 20.40 -51.57
N MET A 367 29.23 20.03 -51.37
CA MET A 367 28.42 19.42 -52.42
C MET A 367 27.71 20.43 -53.33
N LEU A 368 27.62 21.71 -52.93
CA LEU A 368 26.99 22.80 -53.68
C LEU A 368 27.97 23.57 -54.59
N PHE A 369 29.26 23.40 -54.38
CA PHE A 369 30.35 23.89 -55.19
C PHE A 369 31.11 22.72 -55.87
#